data_1edf0b5a95b1683571570078ca28cfe6
#
_entry.id   1edf0b5a95b1683571570078ca28cfe6
#
_cell.length_a   1.000
_cell.length_b   1.000
_cell.length_c   1.000
_cell.angle_alpha   90.00
_cell.angle_beta   90.00
_cell.angle_gamma   90.00
#
_symmetry.space_group_name_H-M   'P 1'
#
loop_
_entity.id
_entity.type
_entity.pdbx_description
1 polymer ?
#
loop_
_entity_poly.entity_id
_entity_poly.type
_entity_poly.pdbx_seq_one_letter_code
_entity_poly.pdbx_strand_id
1 'polypeptide(L)'
;MYDVKSKVAEEFIDDGEIVETMEYARANRHNRALIEHILDKAEAAKGITHREAAVLLECDLPDLNERMFALARRLKERIYGNRIVMFAPLYLSNYCINGCTYCPYHAKNKTMLRKQLSQKEIETEVIALQDMGHKRLALEAGEHPLNSIEYILESIRTIYNVKHKNGAIRRVNVNIAATTVENYRKLAEAGIGTYILFQETYNKENYQKLHPYGPKSNYAYHTEAMDRA
;
A
#
# COMPACT_ATOMS: atom_id res chain seq x y z
N MET A 1 26.04 6.86 4.88
CA MET A 1 26.29 7.29 3.47
C MET A 1 25.12 6.74 2.66
N TYR A 2 24.47 7.56 1.84
CA TYR A 2 23.32 7.10 1.04
C TYR A 2 23.74 6.03 0.03
N ASP A 3 23.07 4.88 0.06
CA ASP A 3 23.27 3.76 -0.86
C ASP A 3 21.92 3.15 -1.24
N VAL A 4 21.46 3.45 -2.44
CA VAL A 4 20.18 2.96 -3.01
C VAL A 4 20.12 1.43 -3.15
N LYS A 5 21.24 0.73 -3.09
CA LYS A 5 21.32 -0.74 -3.16
C LYS A 5 21.38 -1.42 -1.80
N SER A 6 21.51 -0.65 -0.72
CA SER A 6 21.48 -1.18 0.64
C SER A 6 20.08 -1.73 0.96
N LYS A 7 20.03 -2.65 1.91
CA LYS A 7 18.80 -3.17 2.53
C LYS A 7 18.58 -2.63 3.94
N VAL A 8 19.41 -1.69 4.35
CA VAL A 8 19.34 -1.01 5.66
C VAL A 8 18.66 0.33 5.46
N ALA A 9 17.54 0.57 6.14
CA ALA A 9 16.71 1.75 5.93
C ALA A 9 17.47 3.07 6.05
N GLU A 10 18.39 3.18 7.03
CA GLU A 10 19.20 4.36 7.26
C GLU A 10 20.23 4.65 6.14
N GLU A 11 20.50 3.68 5.27
CA GLU A 11 21.44 3.82 4.16
C GLU A 11 20.75 4.12 2.83
N PHE A 12 19.52 3.58 2.60
CA PHE A 12 18.79 3.83 1.34
C PHE A 12 17.72 4.92 1.44
N ILE A 13 17.34 5.38 2.64
CA ILE A 13 16.48 6.53 2.85
C ILE A 13 17.32 7.72 3.32
N ASP A 14 17.41 8.73 2.47
CA ASP A 14 18.03 10.01 2.80
C ASP A 14 16.94 11.02 3.22
N ASP A 15 16.78 11.20 4.54
CA ASP A 15 15.77 12.11 5.10
C ASP A 15 16.09 13.59 4.77
N GLY A 16 17.36 13.93 4.60
CA GLY A 16 17.81 15.25 4.13
C GLY A 16 17.32 15.53 2.72
N GLU A 17 17.52 14.57 1.78
CA GLU A 17 17.03 14.68 0.40
C GLU A 17 15.50 14.81 0.35
N ILE A 18 14.76 14.14 1.25
CA ILE A 18 13.29 14.29 1.33
C ILE A 18 12.91 15.72 1.68
N VAL A 19 13.55 16.30 2.72
CA VAL A 19 13.29 17.68 3.15
C VAL A 19 13.66 18.68 2.05
N GLU A 20 14.85 18.57 1.47
CA GLU A 20 15.31 19.43 0.38
C GLU A 20 14.39 19.34 -0.85
N THR A 21 13.92 18.14 -1.18
CA THR A 21 12.97 17.93 -2.29
C THR A 21 11.65 18.64 -2.03
N MET A 22 11.13 18.61 -0.82
CA MET A 22 9.89 19.32 -0.45
C MET A 22 10.06 20.84 -0.51
N GLU A 23 11.19 21.36 -0.05
CA GLU A 23 11.51 22.79 -0.12
C GLU A 23 11.68 23.25 -1.58
N TYR A 24 12.42 22.49 -2.38
CA TYR A 24 12.57 22.73 -3.81
C TYR A 24 11.23 22.75 -4.55
N ALA A 25 10.36 21.81 -4.26
CA ALA A 25 9.04 21.73 -4.87
C ALA A 25 8.17 22.95 -4.53
N ARG A 26 8.13 23.35 -3.24
CA ARG A 26 7.41 24.55 -2.81
C ARG A 26 7.93 25.83 -3.45
N ALA A 27 9.25 25.97 -3.56
CA ALA A 27 9.87 27.13 -4.22
C ALA A 27 9.53 27.19 -5.72
N ASN A 28 9.26 26.06 -6.36
CA ASN A 28 8.99 25.94 -7.79
C ASN A 28 7.51 25.72 -8.16
N ARG A 29 6.59 25.75 -7.22
CA ARG A 29 5.16 25.45 -7.44
C ARG A 29 4.47 26.34 -8.50
N HIS A 30 5.02 27.54 -8.75
CA HIS A 30 4.57 28.50 -9.78
C HIS A 30 5.56 28.63 -10.95
N ASN A 31 6.62 27.84 -11.00
CA ASN A 31 7.61 27.88 -12.08
C ASN A 31 7.07 27.20 -13.33
N ARG A 32 6.29 27.98 -14.11
CA ARG A 32 5.60 27.50 -15.30
C ARG A 32 6.54 26.76 -16.26
N ALA A 33 7.68 27.37 -16.60
CA ALA A 33 8.60 26.80 -17.56
C ALA A 33 9.16 25.43 -17.11
N LEU A 34 9.48 25.29 -15.84
CA LEU A 34 9.91 24.02 -15.25
C LEU A 34 8.79 22.98 -15.30
N ILE A 35 7.57 23.35 -14.89
CA ILE A 35 6.43 22.43 -14.85
C ILE A 35 6.08 21.95 -16.25
N GLU A 36 6.05 22.84 -17.25
CA GLU A 36 5.83 22.50 -18.66
C GLU A 36 6.90 21.52 -19.17
N HIS A 37 8.17 21.78 -18.87
CA HIS A 37 9.27 20.87 -19.22
C HIS A 37 9.10 19.47 -18.59
N ILE A 38 8.70 19.40 -17.32
CA ILE A 38 8.45 18.12 -16.65
C ILE A 38 7.29 17.37 -17.31
N LEU A 39 6.21 18.06 -17.66
CA LEU A 39 5.06 17.47 -18.35
C LEU A 39 5.44 16.95 -19.75
N ASP A 40 6.27 17.68 -20.51
CA ASP A 40 6.79 17.23 -21.81
C ASP A 40 7.64 15.95 -21.65
N LYS A 41 8.52 15.92 -20.64
CA LYS A 41 9.31 14.73 -20.31
C LYS A 41 8.42 13.55 -19.91
N ALA A 42 7.39 13.79 -19.10
CA ALA A 42 6.45 12.76 -18.65
C ALA A 42 5.67 12.13 -19.82
N GLU A 43 5.38 12.89 -20.89
CA GLU A 43 4.66 12.39 -22.07
C GLU A 43 5.41 11.24 -22.79
N ALA A 44 6.74 11.20 -22.69
CA ALA A 44 7.54 10.08 -23.21
C ALA A 44 7.31 8.76 -22.44
N ALA A 45 6.68 8.80 -21.26
CA ALA A 45 6.43 7.65 -20.36
C ALA A 45 7.70 6.85 -19.99
N LYS A 46 8.82 7.53 -19.84
CA LYS A 46 10.10 6.94 -19.38
C LYS A 46 10.38 7.20 -17.90
N GLY A 47 9.40 7.80 -17.21
CA GLY A 47 9.51 8.22 -15.81
C GLY A 47 10.03 9.65 -15.64
N ILE A 48 9.80 10.17 -14.44
CA ILE A 48 10.30 11.45 -13.94
C ILE A 48 11.05 11.20 -12.62
N THR A 49 11.91 12.12 -12.22
CA THR A 49 12.61 12.01 -10.94
C THR A 49 11.68 12.33 -9.77
N HIS A 50 12.08 11.98 -8.55
CA HIS A 50 11.31 12.30 -7.34
C HIS A 50 11.18 13.82 -7.13
N ARG A 51 12.22 14.61 -7.42
CA ARG A 51 12.14 16.09 -7.37
C ARG A 51 11.15 16.65 -8.40
N GLU A 52 11.15 16.13 -9.62
CA GLU A 52 10.17 16.50 -10.65
C GLU A 52 8.74 16.10 -10.25
N ALA A 53 8.56 14.92 -9.69
CA ALA A 53 7.26 14.48 -9.16
C ALA A 53 6.77 15.39 -8.03
N ALA A 54 7.65 15.79 -7.12
CA ALA A 54 7.33 16.71 -6.03
C ALA A 54 6.89 18.08 -6.55
N VAL A 55 7.55 18.63 -7.58
CA VAL A 55 7.14 19.90 -8.22
C VAL A 55 5.74 19.77 -8.82
N LEU A 56 5.40 18.66 -9.47
CA LEU A 56 4.04 18.44 -10.01
C LEU A 56 3.00 18.33 -8.89
N LEU A 57 3.33 17.70 -7.75
CA LEU A 57 2.44 17.58 -6.59
C LEU A 57 2.17 18.93 -5.90
N GLU A 58 3.15 19.83 -5.90
CA GLU A 58 3.02 21.17 -5.31
C GLU A 58 2.46 22.22 -6.31
N CYS A 59 2.31 21.87 -7.60
CA CYS A 59 1.80 22.78 -8.62
C CYS A 59 0.39 23.27 -8.28
N ASP A 60 0.20 24.58 -8.23
CA ASP A 60 -1.10 25.23 -8.02
C ASP A 60 -1.54 26.13 -9.20
N LEU A 61 -0.98 25.90 -10.39
CA LEU A 61 -1.38 26.53 -11.64
C LEU A 61 -2.51 25.73 -12.31
N PRO A 62 -3.77 26.23 -12.32
CA PRO A 62 -4.93 25.41 -12.72
C PRO A 62 -4.84 24.84 -14.14
N ASP A 63 -4.35 25.62 -15.09
CA ASP A 63 -4.20 25.19 -16.48
C ASP A 63 -3.14 24.08 -16.65
N LEU A 64 -2.07 24.13 -15.89
CA LEU A 64 -1.05 23.07 -15.88
C LEU A 64 -1.54 21.81 -15.14
N ASN A 65 -2.34 21.96 -14.11
CA ASN A 65 -3.01 20.83 -13.47
C ASN A 65 -3.97 20.12 -14.43
N GLU A 66 -4.77 20.87 -15.20
CA GLU A 66 -5.63 20.29 -16.25
C GLU A 66 -4.80 19.57 -17.33
N ARG A 67 -3.67 20.17 -17.75
CA ARG A 67 -2.73 19.50 -18.66
C ARG A 67 -2.17 18.21 -18.08
N MET A 68 -1.78 18.20 -16.79
CA MET A 68 -1.28 17.02 -16.09
C MET A 68 -2.35 15.92 -16.05
N PHE A 69 -3.60 16.24 -15.72
CA PHE A 69 -4.69 15.25 -15.70
C PHE A 69 -4.99 14.69 -17.08
N ALA A 70 -4.99 15.54 -18.12
CA ALA A 70 -5.15 15.08 -19.50
C ALA A 70 -4.01 14.17 -19.94
N LEU A 71 -2.76 14.48 -19.56
CA LEU A 71 -1.59 13.65 -19.82
C LEU A 71 -1.70 12.29 -19.09
N ALA A 72 -2.05 12.29 -17.82
CA ALA A 72 -2.23 11.07 -17.02
C ALA A 72 -3.29 10.14 -17.67
N ARG A 73 -4.40 10.70 -18.17
CA ARG A 73 -5.42 9.94 -18.92
C ARG A 73 -4.83 9.29 -20.17
N ARG A 74 -4.11 10.04 -21.00
CA ARG A 74 -3.47 9.49 -22.22
C ARG A 74 -2.46 8.39 -21.91
N LEU A 75 -1.65 8.58 -20.87
CA LEU A 75 -0.68 7.56 -20.42
C LEU A 75 -1.38 6.29 -19.94
N LYS A 76 -2.44 6.44 -19.14
CA LYS A 76 -3.26 5.31 -18.69
C LYS A 76 -3.86 4.55 -19.88
N GLU A 77 -4.44 5.25 -20.84
CA GLU A 77 -5.04 4.65 -22.04
C GLU A 77 -3.99 3.94 -22.89
N ARG A 78 -2.80 4.53 -23.08
CA ARG A 78 -1.70 3.95 -23.84
C ARG A 78 -1.17 2.66 -23.21
N ILE A 79 -1.06 2.61 -21.87
CA ILE A 79 -0.45 1.47 -21.15
C ILE A 79 -1.49 0.39 -20.84
N TYR A 80 -2.68 0.77 -20.40
CA TYR A 80 -3.68 -0.16 -19.88
C TYR A 80 -4.94 -0.27 -20.77
N GLY A 81 -5.13 0.62 -21.74
CA GLY A 81 -6.36 0.71 -22.51
C GLY A 81 -7.58 0.93 -21.61
N ASN A 82 -8.68 0.26 -21.93
CA ASN A 82 -9.92 0.34 -21.14
C ASN A 82 -9.99 -0.65 -19.97
N ARG A 83 -8.88 -1.30 -19.62
CA ARG A 83 -8.87 -2.28 -18.53
C ARG A 83 -8.97 -1.59 -17.18
N ILE A 84 -9.84 -2.14 -16.33
CA ILE A 84 -10.01 -1.79 -14.92
C ILE A 84 -9.78 -3.05 -14.09
N VAL A 85 -9.02 -2.93 -13.03
CA VAL A 85 -8.81 -4.02 -12.06
C VAL A 85 -9.88 -3.92 -10.99
N MET A 86 -10.75 -4.93 -10.94
CA MET A 86 -11.78 -5.07 -9.91
C MET A 86 -11.29 -5.99 -8.81
N PHE A 87 -11.39 -5.56 -7.57
CA PHE A 87 -11.16 -6.39 -6.38
C PHE A 87 -12.10 -5.95 -5.25
N ALA A 88 -12.28 -6.79 -4.25
CA ALA A 88 -12.95 -6.43 -3.00
C ALA A 88 -12.00 -6.61 -1.83
N PRO A 89 -12.00 -5.71 -0.83
CA PRO A 89 -11.34 -5.97 0.44
C PRO A 89 -12.12 -7.04 1.22
N LEU A 90 -11.40 -7.89 1.92
CA LEU A 90 -11.94 -8.80 2.92
C LEU A 90 -11.21 -8.58 4.24
N TYR A 91 -11.88 -7.95 5.19
CA TYR A 91 -11.36 -7.64 6.50
C TYR A 91 -11.44 -8.86 7.41
N LEU A 92 -10.32 -9.58 7.55
CA LEU A 92 -10.26 -10.78 8.37
C LEU A 92 -10.35 -10.48 9.87
N SER A 93 -9.75 -9.36 10.29
CA SER A 93 -9.72 -8.98 11.70
C SER A 93 -9.37 -7.50 11.88
N ASN A 94 -10.05 -6.85 12.82
CA ASN A 94 -9.75 -5.48 13.26
C ASN A 94 -9.02 -5.41 14.62
N TYR A 95 -8.56 -6.54 15.16
CA TYR A 95 -7.65 -6.54 16.29
C TYR A 95 -6.30 -6.00 15.89
N CYS A 96 -5.79 -4.99 16.62
CA CYS A 96 -4.49 -4.38 16.36
C CYS A 96 -3.85 -3.87 17.66
N ILE A 97 -2.52 -4.00 17.77
CA ILE A 97 -1.73 -3.53 18.92
C ILE A 97 -0.99 -2.23 18.65
N ASN A 98 -1.06 -1.70 17.43
CA ASN A 98 -0.41 -0.45 17.04
C ASN A 98 -1.20 0.79 17.47
N GLY A 99 -0.49 1.92 17.48
CA GLY A 99 -1.04 3.23 17.85
C GLY A 99 -1.21 4.21 16.69
N CYS A 100 -1.35 3.72 15.46
CA CYS A 100 -1.44 4.59 14.27
C CYS A 100 -2.54 5.63 14.42
N THR A 101 -2.17 6.92 14.33
CA THR A 101 -3.07 8.04 14.66
C THR A 101 -4.24 8.20 13.67
N TYR A 102 -4.08 7.69 12.45
CA TYR A 102 -5.06 7.78 11.36
C TYR A 102 -5.96 6.53 11.23
N CYS A 103 -5.60 5.42 11.90
CA CYS A 103 -6.26 4.14 11.69
C CYS A 103 -7.31 3.86 12.79
N PRO A 104 -8.57 3.56 12.45
CA PRO A 104 -9.58 3.23 13.44
C PRO A 104 -9.29 1.93 14.21
N TYR A 105 -8.42 1.05 13.68
CA TYR A 105 -8.03 -0.20 14.35
C TYR A 105 -6.99 0.00 15.48
N HIS A 106 -6.48 1.23 15.69
CA HIS A 106 -5.46 1.47 16.72
C HIS A 106 -5.90 0.94 18.10
N ALA A 107 -4.95 0.42 18.87
CA ALA A 107 -5.22 -0.32 20.10
C ALA A 107 -6.06 0.43 21.15
N LYS A 108 -5.93 1.77 21.20
CA LYS A 108 -6.65 2.62 22.17
C LYS A 108 -8.08 2.95 21.76
N ASN A 109 -8.53 2.59 20.56
CA ASN A 109 -9.92 2.80 20.14
C ASN A 109 -10.83 1.81 20.85
N LYS A 110 -11.54 2.30 21.88
CA LYS A 110 -12.48 1.50 22.69
C LYS A 110 -13.92 1.52 22.15
N THR A 111 -14.19 2.33 21.14
CA THR A 111 -15.54 2.44 20.57
C THR A 111 -15.79 1.40 19.46
N MET A 112 -14.72 0.80 18.94
CA MET A 112 -14.81 -0.20 17.89
C MET A 112 -15.02 -1.60 18.47
N LEU A 113 -16.08 -2.27 18.04
CA LEU A 113 -16.27 -3.69 18.33
C LEU A 113 -15.18 -4.51 17.61
N ARG A 114 -14.37 -5.23 18.40
CA ARG A 114 -13.29 -6.06 17.87
C ARG A 114 -13.84 -7.41 17.42
N LYS A 115 -13.41 -7.81 16.22
CA LYS A 115 -13.78 -9.10 15.65
C LYS A 115 -12.63 -9.69 14.83
N GLN A 116 -12.51 -11.00 14.89
CA GLN A 116 -11.73 -11.84 13.98
C GLN A 116 -12.72 -12.84 13.37
N LEU A 117 -12.73 -12.96 12.05
CA LEU A 117 -13.63 -13.88 11.35
C LEU A 117 -13.18 -15.33 11.59
N SER A 118 -14.14 -16.20 11.88
CA SER A 118 -13.93 -17.64 11.80
C SER A 118 -13.83 -18.09 10.33
N GLN A 119 -13.27 -19.28 10.10
CA GLN A 119 -13.17 -19.83 8.73
C GLN A 119 -14.56 -19.98 8.07
N LYS A 120 -15.61 -20.28 8.85
CA LYS A 120 -16.99 -20.36 8.35
C LYS A 120 -17.54 -19.01 7.95
N GLU A 121 -17.23 -17.95 8.70
CA GLU A 121 -17.61 -16.57 8.31
C GLU A 121 -16.87 -16.14 7.05
N ILE A 122 -15.56 -16.43 6.94
CA ILE A 122 -14.77 -16.16 5.73
C ILE A 122 -15.41 -16.85 4.51
N GLU A 123 -15.80 -18.11 4.63
CA GLU A 123 -16.49 -18.84 3.55
C GLU A 123 -17.78 -18.13 3.13
N THR A 124 -18.57 -17.67 4.10
CA THR A 124 -19.83 -16.95 3.86
C THR A 124 -19.60 -15.62 3.13
N GLU A 125 -18.63 -14.83 3.59
CA GLU A 125 -18.24 -13.56 2.95
C GLU A 125 -17.72 -13.79 1.51
N VAL A 126 -16.90 -14.82 1.29
CA VAL A 126 -16.39 -15.16 -0.04
C VAL A 126 -17.51 -15.53 -0.99
N ILE A 127 -18.52 -16.26 -0.55
CA ILE A 127 -19.70 -16.59 -1.35
C ILE A 127 -20.45 -15.31 -1.76
N ALA A 128 -20.70 -14.42 -0.80
CA ALA A 128 -21.36 -13.14 -1.07
C ALA A 128 -20.56 -12.28 -2.06
N LEU A 129 -19.24 -12.19 -1.90
CA LEU A 129 -18.38 -11.45 -2.82
C LEU A 129 -18.33 -12.07 -4.22
N GLN A 130 -18.41 -13.40 -4.34
CA GLN A 130 -18.50 -14.07 -5.63
C GLN A 130 -19.85 -13.80 -6.32
N ASP A 131 -20.96 -13.72 -5.55
CA ASP A 131 -22.29 -13.35 -6.07
C ASP A 131 -22.29 -11.90 -6.60
N MET A 132 -21.53 -11.01 -6.00
CA MET A 132 -21.28 -9.65 -6.50
C MET A 132 -20.36 -9.60 -7.74
N GLY A 133 -19.78 -10.72 -8.17
CA GLY A 133 -18.93 -10.84 -9.35
C GLY A 133 -17.42 -10.71 -9.06
N HIS A 134 -16.99 -10.56 -7.81
CA HIS A 134 -15.58 -10.42 -7.49
C HIS A 134 -14.80 -11.72 -7.68
N LYS A 135 -13.61 -11.63 -8.28
CA LYS A 135 -12.67 -12.74 -8.52
C LYS A 135 -11.30 -12.49 -7.90
N ARG A 136 -11.11 -11.31 -7.31
CA ARG A 136 -9.88 -10.89 -6.64
C ARG A 136 -10.24 -10.31 -5.29
N LEU A 137 -9.48 -10.67 -4.27
CA LEU A 137 -9.62 -10.12 -2.92
C LEU A 137 -8.32 -9.48 -2.48
N ALA A 138 -8.44 -8.46 -1.62
CA ALA A 138 -7.36 -7.94 -0.79
C ALA A 138 -7.70 -8.28 0.66
N LEU A 139 -6.90 -9.13 1.29
CA LEU A 139 -7.07 -9.48 2.69
C LEU A 139 -6.49 -8.39 3.56
N GLU A 140 -7.25 -8.00 4.57
CA GLU A 140 -6.90 -6.94 5.51
C GLU A 140 -6.94 -7.49 6.93
N ALA A 141 -5.85 -7.32 7.67
CA ALA A 141 -5.82 -7.65 9.11
C ALA A 141 -4.91 -6.69 9.86
N GLY A 142 -5.34 -6.26 11.04
CA GLY A 142 -4.49 -5.50 11.95
C GLY A 142 -3.36 -6.38 12.52
N GLU A 143 -2.30 -5.76 12.99
CA GLU A 143 -1.17 -6.45 13.63
C GLU A 143 -1.53 -6.86 15.06
N HIS A 144 -1.71 -8.16 15.28
CA HIS A 144 -2.10 -8.69 16.57
C HIS A 144 -1.69 -10.17 16.70
N PRO A 145 -1.34 -10.68 17.90
CA PRO A 145 -1.03 -12.10 18.09
C PRO A 145 -2.12 -13.07 17.62
N LEU A 146 -3.39 -12.70 17.71
CA LEU A 146 -4.50 -13.50 17.18
C LEU A 146 -4.48 -13.61 15.65
N ASN A 147 -3.92 -12.65 14.96
CA ASN A 147 -3.81 -12.62 13.50
C ASN A 147 -2.47 -13.27 13.10
N SER A 148 -2.20 -14.46 13.61
CA SER A 148 -0.96 -15.19 13.33
C SER A 148 -0.84 -15.55 11.86
N ILE A 149 0.39 -15.86 11.43
CA ILE A 149 0.61 -16.28 10.04
C ILE A 149 -0.18 -17.54 9.70
N GLU A 150 -0.36 -18.47 10.66
CA GLU A 150 -1.14 -19.69 10.49
C GLU A 150 -2.61 -19.37 10.20
N TYR A 151 -3.20 -18.42 10.95
CA TYR A 151 -4.57 -17.95 10.70
C TYR A 151 -4.70 -17.32 9.29
N ILE A 152 -3.75 -16.49 8.89
CA ILE A 152 -3.75 -15.89 7.53
C ILE A 152 -3.65 -16.97 6.45
N LEU A 153 -2.74 -17.93 6.60
CA LEU A 153 -2.57 -19.03 5.66
C LEU A 153 -3.80 -19.93 5.56
N GLU A 154 -4.44 -20.24 6.70
CA GLU A 154 -5.69 -20.98 6.73
C GLU A 154 -6.80 -20.22 6.02
N SER A 155 -6.92 -18.90 6.26
CA SER A 155 -7.88 -18.04 5.59
C SER A 155 -7.68 -18.02 4.07
N ILE A 156 -6.44 -17.95 3.60
CA ILE A 156 -6.12 -18.02 2.16
C ILE A 156 -6.57 -19.37 1.57
N ARG A 157 -6.28 -20.49 2.26
CA ARG A 157 -6.73 -21.82 1.82
C ARG A 157 -8.26 -21.91 1.76
N THR A 158 -8.95 -21.44 2.78
CA THR A 158 -10.42 -21.38 2.81
C THR A 158 -10.94 -20.62 1.61
N ILE A 159 -10.44 -19.42 1.33
CA ILE A 159 -10.86 -18.58 0.21
C ILE A 159 -10.68 -19.28 -1.13
N TYR A 160 -9.53 -19.90 -1.39
CA TYR A 160 -9.27 -20.58 -2.66
C TYR A 160 -10.08 -21.88 -2.83
N ASN A 161 -10.50 -22.51 -1.73
CA ASN A 161 -11.31 -23.72 -1.74
C ASN A 161 -12.80 -23.45 -1.98
N VAL A 162 -13.30 -22.23 -1.72
CA VAL A 162 -14.70 -21.90 -1.96
C VAL A 162 -15.00 -21.90 -3.44
N LYS A 163 -15.81 -22.88 -3.86
CA LYS A 163 -16.40 -22.96 -5.19
C LYS A 163 -17.88 -22.65 -5.09
N HIS A 164 -18.31 -21.59 -5.73
CA HIS A 164 -19.70 -21.14 -5.69
C HIS A 164 -20.22 -20.91 -7.10
N LYS A 165 -21.33 -21.58 -7.47
CA LYS A 165 -21.85 -21.57 -8.84
C LYS A 165 -20.73 -21.97 -9.83
N ASN A 166 -20.52 -21.16 -10.86
CA ASN A 166 -19.45 -21.35 -11.85
C ASN A 166 -18.19 -20.51 -11.52
N GLY A 167 -17.99 -20.12 -10.27
CA GLY A 167 -16.96 -19.19 -9.87
C GLY A 167 -16.04 -19.68 -8.76
N ALA A 168 -14.88 -19.04 -8.72
CA ALA A 168 -13.90 -19.15 -7.64
C ALA A 168 -13.10 -17.85 -7.55
N ILE A 169 -12.56 -17.55 -6.39
CA ILE A 169 -11.54 -16.49 -6.25
C ILE A 169 -10.27 -16.96 -6.97
N ARG A 170 -9.70 -16.09 -7.81
CA ARG A 170 -8.54 -16.40 -8.66
C ARG A 170 -7.26 -15.73 -8.17
N ARG A 171 -7.38 -14.71 -7.32
CA ARG A 171 -6.25 -13.96 -6.80
C ARG A 171 -6.58 -13.40 -5.42
N VAL A 172 -5.70 -13.66 -4.48
CA VAL A 172 -5.72 -13.10 -3.13
C VAL A 172 -4.47 -12.24 -2.96
N ASN A 173 -4.64 -10.95 -2.77
CA ASN A 173 -3.59 -10.06 -2.31
C ASN A 173 -3.66 -9.98 -0.78
N VAL A 174 -2.54 -9.73 -0.12
CA VAL A 174 -2.48 -9.74 1.34
C VAL A 174 -1.89 -8.44 1.84
N ASN A 175 -2.66 -7.71 2.63
CA ASN A 175 -2.25 -6.48 3.30
C ASN A 175 -2.24 -6.74 4.82
N ILE A 176 -1.09 -7.16 5.30
CA ILE A 176 -0.80 -7.39 6.72
C ILE A 176 0.48 -6.68 7.11
N ALA A 177 0.72 -6.52 8.41
CA ALA A 177 1.92 -5.88 8.94
C ALA A 177 3.22 -6.52 8.42
N ALA A 178 4.31 -5.75 8.47
CA ALA A 178 5.66 -6.24 8.19
C ALA A 178 5.98 -7.49 9.02
N THR A 179 6.58 -8.50 8.39
CA THR A 179 6.84 -9.78 9.03
C THR A 179 8.21 -10.34 8.66
N THR A 180 8.48 -11.59 9.01
CA THR A 180 9.78 -12.25 8.79
C THR A 180 9.90 -12.82 7.38
N VAL A 181 11.14 -13.03 6.91
CA VAL A 181 11.45 -13.73 5.65
C VAL A 181 10.74 -15.09 5.55
N GLU A 182 10.72 -15.84 6.67
CA GLU A 182 10.03 -17.14 6.71
C GLU A 182 8.52 -17.00 6.46
N ASN A 183 7.88 -16.02 7.08
CA ASN A 183 6.45 -15.78 6.89
C ASN A 183 6.14 -15.31 5.45
N TYR A 184 6.99 -14.48 4.86
CA TYR A 184 6.84 -14.09 3.44
C TYR A 184 6.97 -15.31 2.52
N ARG A 185 7.91 -16.24 2.79
CA ARG A 185 8.03 -17.49 2.04
C ARG A 185 6.75 -18.33 2.14
N LYS A 186 6.20 -18.50 3.35
CA LYS A 186 4.91 -19.19 3.55
C LYS A 186 3.76 -18.56 2.78
N LEU A 187 3.70 -17.22 2.71
CA LEU A 187 2.70 -16.50 1.92
C LEU A 187 2.88 -16.74 0.41
N ALA A 188 4.11 -16.71 -0.08
CA ALA A 188 4.43 -17.03 -1.47
C ALA A 188 4.02 -18.47 -1.84
N GLU A 189 4.35 -19.45 -0.98
CA GLU A 189 3.96 -20.85 -1.13
C GLU A 189 2.44 -21.06 -1.10
N ALA A 190 1.70 -20.23 -0.35
CA ALA A 190 0.24 -20.23 -0.34
C ALA A 190 -0.38 -19.65 -1.62
N GLY A 191 0.43 -19.14 -2.55
CA GLY A 191 -0.01 -18.66 -3.87
C GLY A 191 -0.69 -17.28 -3.81
N ILE A 192 -0.23 -16.38 -2.95
CA ILE A 192 -0.74 -15.00 -2.95
C ILE A 192 -0.40 -14.29 -4.26
N GLY A 193 -1.22 -13.33 -4.61
CA GLY A 193 -0.97 -12.52 -5.81
C GLY A 193 0.02 -11.40 -5.59
N THR A 194 -0.12 -10.68 -4.49
CA THR A 194 0.73 -9.54 -4.13
C THR A 194 0.70 -9.38 -2.61
N TYR A 195 1.86 -9.15 -2.01
CA TYR A 195 1.96 -8.59 -0.67
C TYR A 195 1.83 -7.06 -0.76
N ILE A 196 1.04 -6.47 0.12
CA ILE A 196 0.77 -5.04 0.19
C ILE A 196 1.20 -4.54 1.57
N LEU A 197 1.93 -3.44 1.59
CA LEU A 197 2.30 -2.75 2.82
C LEU A 197 2.31 -1.25 2.57
N PHE A 198 1.63 -0.48 3.41
CA PHE A 198 1.61 0.97 3.36
C PHE A 198 2.69 1.55 4.26
N GLN A 199 3.65 2.26 3.65
CA GLN A 199 4.70 2.98 4.37
C GLN A 199 4.16 4.25 5.03
N GLU A 200 3.14 4.87 4.48
CA GLU A 200 2.52 6.15 4.81
C GLU A 200 3.42 7.35 4.50
N THR A 201 4.63 7.36 5.04
CA THR A 201 5.65 8.38 4.77
C THR A 201 7.05 7.81 5.01
N TYR A 202 8.02 8.24 4.20
CA TYR A 202 9.45 7.95 4.40
C TYR A 202 10.16 9.01 5.25
N ASN A 203 9.54 10.18 5.49
CA ASN A 203 10.08 11.16 6.42
C ASN A 203 9.99 10.64 7.85
N LYS A 204 11.13 10.47 8.53
CA LYS A 204 11.23 9.83 9.85
C LYS A 204 10.43 10.54 10.93
N GLU A 205 10.47 11.87 10.95
CA GLU A 205 9.76 12.66 11.96
C GLU A 205 8.25 12.48 11.85
N ASN A 206 7.72 12.56 10.63
CA ASN A 206 6.29 12.35 10.39
C ASN A 206 5.90 10.90 10.64
N TYR A 207 6.75 9.93 10.29
CA TYR A 207 6.49 8.54 10.57
C TYR A 207 6.30 8.27 12.08
N GLN A 208 7.17 8.82 12.92
CA GLN A 208 7.08 8.69 14.38
C GLN A 208 5.81 9.33 14.96
N LYS A 209 5.40 10.50 14.41
CA LYS A 209 4.14 11.16 14.80
C LYS A 209 2.91 10.31 14.45
N LEU A 210 2.94 9.67 13.28
CA LEU A 210 1.84 8.83 12.80
C LEU A 210 1.79 7.47 13.52
N HIS A 211 2.94 6.93 13.97
CA HIS A 211 3.05 5.61 14.58
C HIS A 211 3.71 5.69 15.97
N PRO A 212 3.04 6.29 16.97
CA PRO A 212 3.66 6.62 18.26
C PRO A 212 3.99 5.41 19.14
N TYR A 213 3.39 4.23 18.90
CA TYR A 213 3.67 3.02 19.66
C TYR A 213 3.22 1.76 18.91
N GLY A 214 3.68 0.59 19.41
CA GLY A 214 3.43 -0.73 18.82
C GLY A 214 4.52 -1.13 17.82
N PRO A 215 4.46 -2.35 17.28
CA PRO A 215 5.48 -2.86 16.36
C PRO A 215 5.70 -1.96 15.13
N LYS A 216 4.63 -1.39 14.57
CA LYS A 216 4.73 -0.49 13.40
C LYS A 216 5.52 0.79 13.72
N SER A 217 5.73 1.17 14.99
CA SER A 217 6.57 2.32 15.35
C SER A 217 8.06 2.11 15.04
N ASN A 218 8.49 0.87 14.82
CA ASN A 218 9.86 0.57 14.38
C ASN A 218 10.00 0.92 12.88
N TYR A 219 10.46 2.14 12.61
CA TYR A 219 10.65 2.69 11.27
C TYR A 219 11.52 1.80 10.38
N ALA A 220 12.70 1.40 10.86
CA ALA A 220 13.65 0.61 10.08
C ALA A 220 13.03 -0.74 9.69
N TYR A 221 12.50 -1.49 10.68
CA TYR A 221 11.89 -2.79 10.45
C TYR A 221 10.74 -2.73 9.43
N HIS A 222 9.91 -1.67 9.51
CA HIS A 222 8.79 -1.48 8.58
C HIS A 222 9.27 -1.11 7.17
N THR A 223 10.22 -0.17 7.07
CA THR A 223 10.77 0.33 5.80
C THR A 223 11.49 -0.78 5.01
N GLU A 224 12.21 -1.67 5.70
CA GLU A 224 12.95 -2.81 5.13
C GLU A 224 12.05 -4.02 4.79
N ALA A 225 10.74 -3.94 5.01
CA ALA A 225 9.86 -5.09 4.85
C ALA A 225 9.83 -5.65 3.43
N MET A 226 9.88 -4.79 2.41
CA MET A 226 9.87 -5.22 1.01
C MET A 226 11.18 -5.90 0.59
N ASP A 227 12.32 -5.56 1.22
CA ASP A 227 13.59 -6.24 1.00
C ASP A 227 13.63 -7.63 1.65
N ARG A 228 12.80 -7.84 2.67
CA ARG A 228 12.62 -9.17 3.29
C ARG A 228 11.62 -10.03 2.53
N ALA A 229 10.66 -9.43 1.80
CA ALA A 229 9.60 -10.13 1.08
C ALA A 229 10.04 -10.66 -0.28
#